data_5bd4d87a2ea79fff9c41e614665bd81b
#
_entry.id   5bd4d87a2ea79fff9c41e614665bd81b
#
_cell.length_a   1.000
_cell.length_b   1.000
_cell.length_c   1.000
_cell.angle_alpha   90.00
_cell.angle_beta   90.00
_cell.angle_gamma   90.00
#
_symmetry.space_group_name_H-M   'P 1'
#
loop_
_entity.id
_entity.type
_entity.pdbx_description
1 polymer ?
#
loop_
_entity_poly.entity_id
_entity_poly.type
_entity_poly.pdbx_seq_one_letter_code
_entity_poly.pdbx_strand_id
1 'polypeptide(L)'
;MPIRMTDDPQEQDQYNDDQGGGGGGRSNFPGGGGGGGLLSLLPLLFSLFRGKGIIVLLLLAVGAYFFLGKSGGCNMTDVAKLATGGFLDPEQFKKAEIYEPVSTDDPKNPPLPEAVNLQRFAPAVGNQGQQGSCVAWSSAYAARSILESARTGVQGDQVKFSPAFLYNQIGLDGCQGSYIIRAMEFMTNKGSVPYDQFQYTDQDCSRQPSGNLQQLAQQYKMRGFNRLTDGDNTEVLDLYAIKQHLAQGAPV
;
A
#
# COMPACT_ATOMS: atom_id res chain seq x y z
N MET A 1 -26.69 -8.88 -1.74
CA MET A 1 -25.71 -8.64 -2.81
C MET A 1 -24.56 -9.64 -2.62
N PRO A 2 -24.20 -10.44 -3.63
CA PRO A 2 -23.21 -11.50 -3.52
C PRO A 2 -21.76 -11.00 -3.37
N ILE A 3 -20.90 -11.71 -2.63
CA ILE A 3 -19.44 -11.49 -2.57
C ILE A 3 -18.81 -12.29 -3.71
N ARG A 4 -18.29 -11.65 -4.76
CA ARG A 4 -17.46 -12.32 -5.77
C ARG A 4 -15.99 -12.11 -5.42
N MET A 5 -15.33 -13.19 -5.08
CA MET A 5 -13.87 -13.31 -4.98
C MET A 5 -13.36 -14.27 -6.06
N THR A 6 -13.74 -14.06 -7.31
CA THR A 6 -13.22 -14.85 -8.43
C THR A 6 -12.93 -13.91 -9.58
N ASP A 7 -11.76 -14.09 -10.16
CA ASP A 7 -11.39 -13.44 -11.42
C ASP A 7 -12.46 -13.75 -12.46
N ASP A 8 -12.91 -12.73 -13.16
CA ASP A 8 -13.91 -12.90 -14.22
C ASP A 8 -13.28 -13.72 -15.36
N PRO A 9 -13.83 -14.90 -15.74
CA PRO A 9 -13.24 -15.72 -16.81
C PRO A 9 -13.16 -15.03 -18.17
N GLN A 10 -13.80 -13.88 -18.33
CA GLN A 10 -13.79 -13.12 -19.59
C GLN A 10 -12.55 -12.22 -19.77
N GLU A 11 -11.76 -11.97 -18.72
CA GLU A 11 -10.53 -11.19 -18.87
C GLU A 11 -9.30 -12.02 -19.29
N GLN A 12 -9.36 -13.34 -19.22
CA GLN A 12 -8.24 -14.21 -19.62
C GLN A 12 -8.15 -14.44 -21.13
N ASP A 13 -9.20 -14.19 -21.90
CA ASP A 13 -9.21 -14.46 -23.35
C ASP A 13 -8.63 -13.29 -24.20
N GLN A 14 -8.36 -12.13 -23.62
CA GLN A 14 -7.81 -10.97 -24.36
C GLN A 14 -6.28 -10.85 -24.33
N TYR A 15 -5.57 -11.72 -23.59
CA TYR A 15 -4.11 -11.59 -23.46
C TYR A 15 -3.28 -12.56 -24.33
N ASN A 16 -3.90 -13.42 -25.13
CA ASN A 16 -3.21 -14.49 -25.86
C ASN A 16 -3.20 -14.39 -27.41
N ASP A 17 -3.68 -13.28 -28.01
CA ASP A 17 -3.80 -13.22 -29.48
C ASP A 17 -2.75 -12.36 -30.21
N ASP A 18 -1.64 -11.97 -29.58
CA ASP A 18 -0.55 -11.25 -30.24
C ASP A 18 0.80 -12.01 -30.24
N GLN A 19 0.78 -13.29 -30.61
CA GLN A 19 2.00 -14.00 -31.06
C GLN A 19 1.74 -14.78 -32.36
N GLY A 20 1.89 -14.09 -33.46
CA GLY A 20 1.89 -14.75 -34.76
C GLY A 20 2.40 -13.87 -35.88
N GLY A 21 3.60 -14.12 -36.36
CA GLY A 21 3.95 -13.74 -37.72
C GLY A 21 5.26 -13.01 -37.94
N GLY A 22 6.28 -13.73 -38.20
CA GLY A 22 7.44 -13.73 -38.97
C GLY A 22 7.83 -12.51 -39.84
N GLY A 23 9.13 -12.32 -40.01
CA GLY A 23 9.69 -11.51 -41.07
C GLY A 23 11.06 -10.97 -40.72
N GLY A 24 12.11 -11.60 -41.26
CA GLY A 24 13.50 -11.20 -41.09
C GLY A 24 13.79 -9.81 -41.66
N GLY A 25 14.63 -9.08 -40.99
CA GLY A 25 15.22 -7.86 -41.44
C GLY A 25 16.50 -7.60 -40.69
N ARG A 26 17.65 -7.94 -41.33
CA ARG A 26 18.95 -7.48 -40.89
C ARG A 26 18.99 -5.96 -41.03
N SER A 27 19.15 -5.25 -39.92
CA SER A 27 19.62 -3.88 -39.93
C SER A 27 20.87 -3.76 -39.06
N ASN A 28 21.98 -3.46 -39.72
CA ASN A 28 23.21 -2.96 -39.15
C ASN A 28 22.91 -1.67 -38.42
N PHE A 29 23.18 -1.61 -37.12
CA PHE A 29 23.33 -0.36 -36.40
C PHE A 29 24.80 -0.17 -35.98
N PRO A 30 25.40 0.97 -36.34
CA PRO A 30 26.71 1.35 -35.80
C PRO A 30 26.54 1.85 -34.36
N GLY A 31 27.50 1.52 -33.55
CA GLY A 31 27.56 1.75 -32.12
C GLY A 31 27.34 3.19 -31.67
N GLY A 32 26.74 3.30 -30.52
CA GLY A 32 26.59 4.54 -29.76
C GLY A 32 26.25 4.21 -28.30
N GLY A 33 27.22 4.39 -27.48
CA GLY A 33 27.40 4.52 -26.08
C GLY A 33 26.26 4.45 -25.10
N GLY A 34 26.55 3.81 -23.94
CA GLY A 34 25.83 4.09 -22.71
C GLY A 34 25.16 2.89 -22.05
N GLY A 35 25.92 1.97 -21.52
CA GLY A 35 25.42 0.85 -20.75
C GLY A 35 26.55 -0.10 -20.34
N GLY A 36 27.71 0.45 -20.06
CA GLY A 36 28.83 -0.28 -19.51
C GLY A 36 28.58 -0.61 -18.04
N GLY A 37 27.56 -1.42 -17.78
CA GLY A 37 27.38 -2.00 -16.47
C GLY A 37 28.57 -2.85 -16.07
N LEU A 38 28.66 -3.17 -14.81
CA LEU A 38 29.65 -3.98 -14.08
C LEU A 38 30.42 -5.06 -14.91
N LEU A 39 29.85 -5.54 -16.01
CA LEU A 39 30.46 -6.53 -16.92
C LEU A 39 31.62 -5.99 -17.73
N SER A 40 31.74 -4.69 -17.97
CA SER A 40 32.89 -4.09 -18.68
C SER A 40 34.16 -4.02 -17.78
N LEU A 41 34.00 -4.18 -16.48
CA LEU A 41 35.11 -4.23 -15.51
C LEU A 41 35.64 -5.66 -15.32
N LEU A 42 35.00 -6.68 -15.88
CA LEU A 42 35.43 -8.08 -15.79
C LEU A 42 36.90 -8.31 -16.26
N PRO A 43 37.39 -7.74 -17.38
CA PRO A 43 38.79 -7.90 -17.79
C PRO A 43 39.79 -7.25 -16.81
N LEU A 44 39.39 -6.15 -16.20
CA LEU A 44 40.18 -5.42 -15.21
C LEU A 44 40.23 -6.16 -13.88
N LEU A 45 39.12 -6.78 -13.49
CA LEU A 45 39.05 -7.70 -12.36
C LEU A 45 39.95 -8.92 -12.59
N PHE A 46 39.93 -9.53 -13.78
CA PHE A 46 40.78 -10.68 -14.09
C PHE A 46 42.30 -10.35 -14.09
N SER A 47 42.66 -9.12 -14.42
CA SER A 47 44.08 -8.69 -14.37
C SER A 47 44.60 -8.48 -12.93
N LEU A 48 43.73 -8.14 -12.00
CA LEU A 48 44.04 -8.03 -10.57
C LEU A 48 44.19 -9.40 -9.87
N PHE A 49 43.75 -10.50 -10.55
CA PHE A 49 43.73 -11.85 -9.99
C PHE A 49 45.04 -12.63 -10.05
N ARG A 50 46.14 -12.03 -10.49
CA ARG A 50 47.41 -12.71 -10.53
C ARG A 50 48.05 -12.78 -9.13
N GLY A 51 47.63 -13.77 -8.34
CA GLY A 51 48.34 -14.25 -7.15
C GLY A 51 47.88 -13.73 -5.77
N LYS A 52 47.42 -12.50 -5.60
CA LYS A 52 46.96 -11.97 -4.30
C LYS A 52 45.52 -11.44 -4.31
N GLY A 53 44.91 -11.34 -5.47
CA GLY A 53 43.55 -10.80 -5.63
C GLY A 53 42.44 -11.72 -5.09
N ILE A 54 42.69 -13.03 -5.03
CA ILE A 54 41.76 -14.01 -4.44
C ILE A 54 41.53 -13.71 -2.95
N ILE A 55 42.60 -13.31 -2.25
CA ILE A 55 42.53 -12.98 -0.82
C ILE A 55 41.70 -11.71 -0.61
N VAL A 56 41.89 -10.71 -1.47
CA VAL A 56 41.10 -9.46 -1.40
C VAL A 56 39.59 -9.72 -1.69
N LEU A 57 39.28 -10.59 -2.66
CA LEU A 57 37.90 -10.99 -2.94
C LEU A 57 37.27 -11.80 -1.81
N LEU A 58 38.03 -12.72 -1.21
CA LEU A 58 37.58 -13.46 -0.05
C LEU A 58 37.31 -12.50 1.13
N LEU A 59 38.19 -11.53 1.35
CA LEU A 59 37.99 -10.51 2.38
C LEU A 59 36.78 -9.61 2.08
N LEU A 60 36.58 -9.22 0.81
CA LEU A 60 35.39 -8.47 0.39
C LEU A 60 34.14 -9.32 0.49
N ALA A 61 34.17 -10.59 0.11
CA ALA A 61 33.03 -11.51 0.25
C ALA A 61 32.72 -11.80 1.72
N VAL A 62 33.75 -11.99 2.57
CA VAL A 62 33.55 -12.14 4.02
C VAL A 62 33.10 -10.83 4.63
N GLY A 63 33.64 -9.68 4.24
CA GLY A 63 33.16 -8.36 4.66
C GLY A 63 31.71 -8.11 4.25
N ALA A 64 31.36 -8.42 3.01
CA ALA A 64 30.00 -8.35 2.52
C ALA A 64 29.07 -9.33 3.26
N TYR A 65 29.52 -10.57 3.50
CA TYR A 65 28.77 -11.55 4.30
C TYR A 65 28.54 -11.08 5.74
N PHE A 66 29.57 -10.50 6.39
CA PHE A 66 29.41 -9.95 7.74
C PHE A 66 28.62 -8.65 7.77
N PHE A 67 28.71 -7.81 6.73
CA PHE A 67 27.96 -6.56 6.65
C PHE A 67 26.51 -6.79 6.23
N LEU A 68 26.26 -7.70 5.29
CA LEU A 68 24.92 -8.08 4.82
C LEU A 68 24.25 -9.11 5.73
N GLY A 69 25.02 -9.98 6.39
CA GLY A 69 24.51 -11.01 7.28
C GLY A 69 24.23 -10.52 8.72
N LYS A 70 24.87 -9.43 9.18
CA LYS A 70 24.59 -8.78 10.46
C LYS A 70 23.55 -7.64 10.35
N SER A 71 23.39 -7.05 9.19
CA SER A 71 22.22 -6.25 8.87
C SER A 71 21.13 -7.26 8.49
N GLY A 72 20.22 -7.54 9.42
CA GLY A 72 19.14 -8.53 9.24
C GLY A 72 18.67 -8.49 7.79
N GLY A 73 18.71 -9.65 7.13
CA GLY A 73 18.54 -9.75 5.68
C GLY A 73 17.41 -8.84 5.21
N CYS A 74 17.67 -8.03 4.18
CA CYS A 74 16.63 -7.28 3.52
C CYS A 74 15.63 -8.30 2.93
N ASN A 75 14.63 -8.64 3.70
CA ASN A 75 13.49 -9.40 3.22
C ASN A 75 12.87 -8.60 2.08
N MET A 76 12.48 -9.25 0.98
CA MET A 76 11.75 -8.59 -0.11
C MET A 76 10.53 -7.82 0.40
N THR A 77 9.93 -8.26 1.52
CA THR A 77 8.86 -7.56 2.22
C THR A 77 9.30 -6.19 2.77
N ASP A 78 10.53 -6.05 3.23
CA ASP A 78 11.05 -4.77 3.74
C ASP A 78 11.39 -3.79 2.61
N VAL A 79 11.87 -4.31 1.48
CA VAL A 79 12.08 -3.52 0.27
C VAL A 79 10.74 -3.03 -0.30
N ALA A 80 9.71 -3.88 -0.31
CA ALA A 80 8.37 -3.49 -0.74
C ALA A 80 7.77 -2.42 0.19
N LYS A 81 7.95 -2.53 1.51
CA LYS A 81 7.53 -1.53 2.48
C LYS A 81 8.21 -0.18 2.24
N LEU A 82 9.53 -0.17 1.99
CA LEU A 82 10.26 1.04 1.66
C LEU A 82 9.80 1.65 0.34
N ALA A 83 9.47 0.84 -0.66
CA ALA A 83 9.04 1.30 -1.98
C ALA A 83 7.63 1.93 -1.96
N THR A 84 6.73 1.45 -1.08
CA THR A 84 5.34 1.93 -0.99
C THR A 84 5.13 2.96 0.12
N GLY A 85 6.04 3.02 1.10
CA GLY A 85 5.93 3.93 2.24
C GLY A 85 4.92 3.49 3.31
N GLY A 86 4.44 2.25 3.26
CA GLY A 86 3.52 1.70 4.26
C GLY A 86 4.24 0.85 5.30
N PHE A 87 4.10 1.21 6.58
CA PHE A 87 4.69 0.47 7.69
C PHE A 87 3.63 -0.07 8.64
N LEU A 88 3.91 -1.25 9.19
CA LEU A 88 3.16 -1.83 10.29
C LEU A 88 4.03 -1.76 11.56
N ASP A 89 3.49 -1.19 12.63
CA ASP A 89 4.05 -1.27 13.97
C ASP A 89 3.37 -2.41 14.72
N PRO A 90 4.02 -3.57 14.93
CA PRO A 90 3.38 -4.73 15.53
C PRO A 90 2.90 -4.45 16.96
N GLU A 91 3.63 -3.66 17.74
CA GLU A 91 3.29 -3.36 19.12
C GLU A 91 2.06 -2.44 19.23
N GLN A 92 1.94 -1.48 18.31
CA GLN A 92 0.75 -0.63 18.26
C GLN A 92 -0.44 -1.39 17.65
N PHE A 93 -0.17 -2.22 16.64
CA PHE A 93 -1.21 -3.05 16.02
C PHE A 93 -1.87 -3.99 17.02
N LYS A 94 -1.09 -4.61 17.92
CA LYS A 94 -1.61 -5.47 18.99
C LYS A 94 -2.57 -4.77 19.95
N LYS A 95 -2.45 -3.46 20.10
CA LYS A 95 -3.33 -2.66 20.98
C LYS A 95 -4.68 -2.33 20.35
N ALA A 96 -4.80 -2.46 19.04
CA ALA A 96 -6.08 -2.25 18.36
C ALA A 96 -7.06 -3.35 18.75
N GLU A 97 -8.32 -2.96 19.01
CA GLU A 97 -9.38 -3.91 19.31
C GLU A 97 -9.57 -4.90 18.17
N ILE A 98 -9.81 -6.16 18.53
CA ILE A 98 -10.14 -7.21 17.56
C ILE A 98 -11.62 -7.09 17.23
N TYR A 99 -11.96 -7.20 15.95
CA TYR A 99 -13.32 -7.32 15.51
C TYR A 99 -13.86 -8.71 15.90
N GLU A 100 -14.89 -8.74 16.72
CA GLU A 100 -15.59 -9.97 17.09
C GLU A 100 -16.76 -10.16 16.11
N PRO A 101 -16.66 -11.13 15.18
CA PRO A 101 -17.75 -11.40 14.26
C PRO A 101 -18.97 -11.94 15.00
N VAL A 102 -20.13 -11.48 14.59
CA VAL A 102 -21.40 -11.96 15.14
C VAL A 102 -21.67 -13.38 14.65
N SER A 103 -22.00 -14.30 15.54
CA SER A 103 -22.24 -15.70 15.19
C SER A 103 -23.39 -15.86 14.17
N THR A 104 -23.16 -16.70 13.17
CA THR A 104 -24.19 -17.10 12.18
C THR A 104 -25.23 -18.05 12.78
N ASP A 105 -24.92 -18.68 13.91
CA ASP A 105 -25.82 -19.64 14.54
C ASP A 105 -26.94 -18.97 15.34
N ASP A 106 -26.88 -17.66 15.54
CA ASP A 106 -27.96 -16.91 16.14
C ASP A 106 -29.03 -16.58 15.05
N PRO A 107 -30.27 -17.10 15.21
CA PRO A 107 -31.36 -16.85 14.24
C PRO A 107 -31.73 -15.37 14.09
N LYS A 108 -31.26 -14.50 15.00
CA LYS A 108 -31.49 -13.05 14.93
C LYS A 108 -30.52 -12.36 13.97
N ASN A 109 -29.43 -13.03 13.59
CA ASN A 109 -28.45 -12.48 12.69
C ASN A 109 -28.81 -12.86 11.24
N PRO A 110 -28.92 -11.89 10.36
CA PRO A 110 -29.16 -12.20 8.95
C PRO A 110 -27.96 -12.96 8.36
N PRO A 111 -28.20 -13.93 7.48
CA PRO A 111 -27.11 -14.61 6.78
C PRO A 111 -26.30 -13.60 5.98
N LEU A 112 -25.00 -13.85 5.84
CA LEU A 112 -24.15 -13.02 4.99
C LEU A 112 -24.68 -13.07 3.54
N PRO A 113 -24.65 -11.94 2.84
CA PRO A 113 -25.00 -11.91 1.42
C PRO A 113 -23.99 -12.71 0.61
N GLU A 114 -24.42 -13.31 -0.50
CA GLU A 114 -23.51 -14.04 -1.39
C GLU A 114 -22.37 -13.16 -1.95
N ALA A 115 -22.58 -11.86 -2.12
CA ALA A 115 -21.55 -10.92 -2.52
C ALA A 115 -21.81 -9.50 -2.02
N VAL A 116 -20.73 -8.76 -1.80
CA VAL A 116 -20.73 -7.33 -1.50
C VAL A 116 -19.80 -6.64 -2.50
N ASN A 117 -20.30 -5.56 -3.10
CA ASN A 117 -19.48 -4.71 -3.96
C ASN A 117 -19.58 -3.26 -3.50
N LEU A 118 -18.47 -2.73 -2.98
CA LEU A 118 -18.36 -1.35 -2.52
C LEU A 118 -17.84 -0.39 -3.62
N GLN A 119 -17.56 -0.88 -4.82
CA GLN A 119 -16.97 -0.10 -5.92
C GLN A 119 -17.77 1.17 -6.25
N ARG A 120 -19.10 1.10 -6.19
CA ARG A 120 -19.95 2.26 -6.43
C ARG A 120 -19.77 3.42 -5.44
N PHE A 121 -19.17 3.13 -4.29
CA PHE A 121 -18.89 4.10 -3.24
C PHE A 121 -17.42 4.58 -3.30
N ALA A 122 -16.58 3.94 -4.09
CA ALA A 122 -15.18 4.31 -4.21
C ALA A 122 -15.02 5.59 -5.06
N PRO A 123 -14.11 6.49 -4.69
CA PRO A 123 -13.70 7.56 -5.58
C PRO A 123 -12.90 7.00 -6.76
N ALA A 124 -12.78 7.78 -7.83
CA ALA A 124 -11.92 7.45 -8.96
C ALA A 124 -10.47 7.22 -8.48
N VAL A 125 -9.76 6.34 -9.18
CA VAL A 125 -8.37 6.02 -8.83
C VAL A 125 -7.50 7.27 -8.91
N GLY A 126 -6.80 7.59 -7.84
CA GLY A 126 -5.85 8.69 -7.78
C GLY A 126 -4.41 8.22 -8.00
N ASN A 127 -3.48 9.17 -8.01
CA ASN A 127 -2.06 8.91 -8.18
C ASN A 127 -1.26 9.54 -7.03
N GLN A 128 -0.50 8.72 -6.30
CA GLN A 128 0.36 9.21 -5.22
C GLN A 128 1.70 9.78 -5.70
N GLY A 129 2.04 9.60 -6.99
CA GLY A 129 3.33 10.03 -7.52
C GLY A 129 4.52 9.34 -6.85
N GLN A 130 5.58 10.11 -6.58
CA GLN A 130 6.83 9.60 -5.99
C GLN A 130 6.86 9.63 -4.45
N GLN A 131 5.82 10.13 -3.80
CA GLN A 131 5.77 10.25 -2.36
C GLN A 131 5.35 8.94 -1.69
N GLY A 132 5.97 8.58 -0.55
CA GLY A 132 5.65 7.39 0.24
C GLY A 132 4.31 7.46 0.98
N SER A 133 3.23 7.88 0.32
CA SER A 133 1.94 8.22 0.94
C SER A 133 0.84 7.17 0.74
N CYS A 134 1.19 5.92 0.38
CA CYS A 134 0.22 4.86 0.10
C CYS A 134 -0.77 4.61 1.25
N VAL A 135 -0.31 4.70 2.51
CA VAL A 135 -1.17 4.55 3.69
C VAL A 135 -2.27 5.61 3.69
N ALA A 136 -1.94 6.87 3.40
CA ALA A 136 -2.94 7.93 3.38
C ALA A 136 -3.89 7.82 2.18
N TRP A 137 -3.39 7.36 1.03
CA TRP A 137 -4.23 7.09 -0.14
C TRP A 137 -5.21 5.95 0.10
N SER A 138 -4.75 4.85 0.69
CA SER A 138 -5.63 3.71 0.99
C SER A 138 -6.61 4.03 2.12
N SER A 139 -6.17 4.69 3.19
CA SER A 139 -7.00 4.93 4.36
C SER A 139 -7.92 6.16 4.23
N ALA A 140 -7.35 7.36 3.93
CA ALA A 140 -8.16 8.57 3.85
C ALA A 140 -8.87 8.71 2.49
N TYR A 141 -8.12 8.57 1.38
CA TYR A 141 -8.72 8.79 0.06
C TYR A 141 -9.69 7.66 -0.32
N ALA A 142 -9.31 6.40 -0.17
CA ALA A 142 -10.16 5.27 -0.54
C ALA A 142 -11.13 4.89 0.59
N ALA A 143 -10.62 4.28 1.67
CA ALA A 143 -11.47 3.66 2.70
C ALA A 143 -12.41 4.68 3.38
N ARG A 144 -11.90 5.83 3.82
CA ARG A 144 -12.73 6.84 4.48
C ARG A 144 -13.79 7.44 3.54
N SER A 145 -13.45 7.61 2.24
CA SER A 145 -14.42 8.09 1.24
C SER A 145 -15.50 7.05 0.96
N ILE A 146 -15.15 5.77 0.89
CA ILE A 146 -16.14 4.68 0.77
C ILE A 146 -17.11 4.69 1.95
N LEU A 147 -16.59 4.81 3.18
CA LEU A 147 -17.43 4.88 4.38
C LEU A 147 -18.39 6.05 4.34
N GLU A 148 -17.93 7.24 3.96
CA GLU A 148 -18.76 8.43 3.88
C GLU A 148 -19.79 8.32 2.75
N SER A 149 -19.38 7.84 1.59
CA SER A 149 -20.26 7.59 0.45
C SER A 149 -21.34 6.56 0.79
N ALA A 150 -20.98 5.46 1.44
CA ALA A 150 -21.95 4.44 1.88
C ALA A 150 -22.94 4.99 2.92
N ARG A 151 -22.45 5.83 3.86
CA ARG A 151 -23.24 6.44 4.90
C ARG A 151 -24.24 7.48 4.36
N THR A 152 -23.83 8.28 3.38
CA THR A 152 -24.61 9.40 2.85
C THR A 152 -25.43 9.05 1.61
N GLY A 153 -25.07 7.97 0.92
CA GLY A 153 -25.62 7.61 -0.39
C GLY A 153 -25.06 8.45 -1.55
N VAL A 154 -24.14 9.38 -1.28
CA VAL A 154 -23.50 10.24 -2.29
C VAL A 154 -22.36 9.49 -2.94
N GLN A 155 -22.13 9.69 -4.25
CA GLN A 155 -21.04 9.01 -4.98
C GLN A 155 -19.66 9.36 -4.42
N GLY A 156 -18.74 8.39 -4.41
CA GLY A 156 -17.42 8.53 -3.80
C GLY A 156 -16.60 9.73 -4.28
N ASP A 157 -16.67 10.07 -5.55
CA ASP A 157 -15.97 11.24 -6.11
C ASP A 157 -16.45 12.58 -5.53
N GLN A 158 -17.66 12.65 -5.07
CA GLN A 158 -18.24 13.87 -4.48
C GLN A 158 -17.91 14.04 -3.00
N VAL A 159 -17.51 12.94 -2.33
CA VAL A 159 -17.23 12.92 -0.88
C VAL A 159 -15.79 12.45 -0.58
N LYS A 160 -14.90 12.52 -1.54
CA LYS A 160 -13.51 12.07 -1.37
C LYS A 160 -12.74 12.93 -0.37
N PHE A 161 -11.94 12.28 0.47
CA PHE A 161 -11.12 12.90 1.48
C PHE A 161 -9.67 13.09 1.03
N SER A 162 -8.99 14.08 1.65
CA SER A 162 -7.62 14.44 1.31
C SER A 162 -6.60 13.46 1.91
N PRO A 163 -5.82 12.76 1.09
CA PRO A 163 -4.68 11.99 1.58
C PRO A 163 -3.55 12.88 2.09
N ALA A 164 -3.38 14.09 1.52
CA ALA A 164 -2.36 15.04 1.97
C ALA A 164 -2.65 15.58 3.37
N PHE A 165 -3.92 15.84 3.71
CA PHE A 165 -4.28 16.28 5.07
C PHE A 165 -3.85 15.26 6.12
N LEU A 166 -4.03 13.98 5.84
CA LEU A 166 -3.58 12.92 6.71
C LEU A 166 -2.05 12.78 6.68
N TYR A 167 -1.48 12.59 5.49
CA TYR A 167 -0.07 12.26 5.33
C TYR A 167 0.88 13.31 5.90
N ASN A 168 0.61 14.59 5.66
CA ASN A 168 1.46 15.67 6.11
C ASN A 168 1.53 15.82 7.65
N GLN A 169 0.64 15.13 8.37
CA GLN A 169 0.58 15.16 9.83
C GLN A 169 1.08 13.88 10.51
N ILE A 170 1.15 12.77 9.77
CA ILE A 170 1.59 11.47 10.30
C ILE A 170 2.80 10.89 9.59
N GLY A 171 3.20 11.49 8.46
CA GLY A 171 4.32 11.03 7.66
C GLY A 171 5.64 11.04 8.44
N LEU A 172 6.51 10.12 8.07
CA LEU A 172 7.89 10.10 8.54
C LEU A 172 8.71 11.18 7.84
N ASP A 173 9.81 11.56 8.46
CA ASP A 173 10.72 12.58 7.94
C ASP A 173 11.15 12.24 6.49
N GLY A 174 11.27 13.29 5.67
CA GLY A 174 11.64 13.13 4.26
C GLY A 174 10.54 12.51 3.37
N CYS A 175 9.29 12.52 3.80
CA CYS A 175 8.15 11.96 3.04
C CYS A 175 8.29 10.46 2.70
N GLN A 176 8.94 9.69 3.58
CA GLN A 176 9.34 8.31 3.32
C GLN A 176 8.29 7.25 3.70
N GLY A 177 7.15 7.65 4.21
CA GLY A 177 6.11 6.71 4.56
C GLY A 177 5.35 7.07 5.83
N SER A 178 4.47 6.18 6.25
CA SER A 178 3.73 6.31 7.51
C SER A 178 3.26 4.95 8.03
N TYR A 179 2.88 4.91 9.31
CA TYR A 179 2.34 3.73 9.94
C TYR A 179 0.82 3.66 9.76
N ILE A 180 0.31 2.47 9.38
CA ILE A 180 -1.13 2.24 9.19
C ILE A 180 -1.91 2.58 10.45
N ILE A 181 -1.42 2.13 11.61
CA ILE A 181 -2.11 2.36 12.89
C ILE A 181 -2.24 3.85 13.21
N ARG A 182 -1.19 4.66 12.93
CA ARG A 182 -1.23 6.12 13.12
C ARG A 182 -2.29 6.79 12.24
N ALA A 183 -2.47 6.28 11.02
CA ALA A 183 -3.50 6.79 10.12
C ALA A 183 -4.90 6.55 10.68
N MET A 184 -5.16 5.34 11.20
CA MET A 184 -6.44 4.97 11.79
C MET A 184 -6.72 5.79 13.06
N GLU A 185 -5.76 5.88 13.97
CA GLU A 185 -5.86 6.70 15.18
C GLU A 185 -6.08 8.17 14.86
N PHE A 186 -5.35 8.70 13.87
CA PHE A 186 -5.50 10.09 13.46
C PHE A 186 -6.92 10.38 12.94
N MET A 187 -7.43 9.56 12.02
CA MET A 187 -8.76 9.75 11.46
C MET A 187 -9.87 9.56 12.52
N THR A 188 -9.64 8.74 13.53
CA THR A 188 -10.55 8.56 14.67
C THR A 188 -10.53 9.77 15.61
N ASN A 189 -9.33 10.28 15.92
CA ASN A 189 -9.17 11.32 16.94
C ASN A 189 -9.26 12.75 16.38
N LYS A 190 -8.77 12.97 15.16
CA LYS A 190 -8.67 14.29 14.51
C LYS A 190 -9.64 14.43 13.33
N GLY A 191 -9.96 13.34 12.65
CA GLY A 191 -10.85 13.33 11.49
C GLY A 191 -10.12 13.51 10.16
N SER A 192 -10.86 13.92 9.16
CA SER A 192 -10.40 14.09 7.77
C SER A 192 -11.01 15.37 7.18
N VAL A 193 -10.48 15.87 6.06
CA VAL A 193 -11.10 16.98 5.34
C VAL A 193 -11.40 16.57 3.90
N PRO A 194 -12.43 17.17 3.26
CA PRO A 194 -12.68 16.98 1.83
C PRO A 194 -11.43 17.28 0.99
N TYR A 195 -11.27 16.57 -0.11
CA TYR A 195 -10.07 16.63 -0.96
C TYR A 195 -9.81 18.05 -1.50
N ASP A 196 -10.85 18.77 -1.87
CA ASP A 196 -10.77 20.14 -2.41
C ASP A 196 -10.27 21.17 -1.39
N GLN A 197 -10.45 20.91 -0.09
CA GLN A 197 -10.01 21.78 0.99
C GLN A 197 -8.51 21.68 1.27
N PHE A 198 -7.88 20.56 0.93
CA PHE A 198 -6.45 20.34 1.11
C PHE A 198 -5.94 19.39 0.02
N GLN A 199 -5.72 19.95 -1.16
CA GLN A 199 -5.31 19.18 -2.34
C GLN A 199 -3.95 18.51 -2.15
N TYR A 200 -3.81 17.34 -2.77
CA TYR A 200 -2.59 16.55 -2.73
C TYR A 200 -1.54 17.06 -3.72
N THR A 201 -0.29 16.99 -3.31
CA THR A 201 0.90 17.09 -4.16
C THR A 201 1.93 16.08 -3.68
N ASP A 202 2.63 15.45 -4.60
CA ASP A 202 3.72 14.53 -4.31
C ASP A 202 5.08 15.23 -4.11
N GLN A 203 5.13 16.56 -4.29
CA GLN A 203 6.35 17.36 -4.21
C GLN A 203 6.68 17.80 -2.79
N ASP A 204 5.68 17.88 -1.91
CA ASP A 204 5.84 18.42 -0.56
C ASP A 204 4.85 17.81 0.42
N CYS A 205 5.37 17.24 1.50
CA CYS A 205 4.59 16.74 2.64
C CYS A 205 4.76 17.60 3.90
N SER A 206 5.46 18.72 3.82
CA SER A 206 5.72 19.59 4.97
C SER A 206 4.58 20.57 5.24
N ARG A 207 3.73 20.84 4.25
CA ARG A 207 2.60 21.75 4.35
C ARG A 207 1.64 21.33 5.46
N GLN A 208 1.48 22.18 6.48
CA GLN A 208 0.57 21.89 7.59
C GLN A 208 -0.81 22.54 7.36
N PRO A 209 -1.90 21.88 7.79
CA PRO A 209 -3.23 22.44 7.70
C PRO A 209 -3.42 23.60 8.70
N SER A 210 -4.20 24.59 8.30
CA SER A 210 -4.60 25.68 9.19
C SER A 210 -5.50 25.21 10.33
N GLY A 211 -5.63 26.02 11.40
CA GLY A 211 -6.53 25.72 12.50
C GLY A 211 -7.99 25.55 12.07
N ASN A 212 -8.45 26.30 11.08
CA ASN A 212 -9.80 26.18 10.53
C ASN A 212 -10.02 24.82 9.86
N LEU A 213 -9.01 24.31 9.13
CA LEU A 213 -9.08 22.97 8.54
C LEU A 213 -9.05 21.86 9.59
N GLN A 214 -8.28 22.05 10.67
CA GLN A 214 -8.30 21.13 11.81
C GLN A 214 -9.66 21.11 12.51
N GLN A 215 -10.35 22.25 12.63
CA GLN A 215 -11.72 22.31 13.14
C GLN A 215 -12.70 21.64 12.19
N LEU A 216 -12.60 21.88 10.88
CA LEU A 216 -13.41 21.21 9.86
C LEU A 216 -13.26 19.68 9.94
N ALA A 217 -12.05 19.20 10.12
CA ALA A 217 -11.76 17.77 10.21
C ALA A 217 -12.53 17.07 11.32
N GLN A 218 -12.81 17.76 12.44
CA GLN A 218 -13.57 17.19 13.56
C GLN A 218 -14.99 16.73 13.17
N GLN A 219 -15.55 17.29 12.11
CA GLN A 219 -16.87 16.91 11.60
C GLN A 219 -16.86 15.57 10.87
N TYR A 220 -15.65 15.12 10.45
CA TYR A 220 -15.46 13.93 9.63
C TYR A 220 -14.63 12.85 10.35
N LYS A 221 -14.75 12.78 11.68
CA LYS A 221 -14.11 11.70 12.45
C LYS A 221 -14.69 10.34 12.10
N MET A 222 -13.86 9.33 12.11
CA MET A 222 -14.33 7.94 12.17
C MET A 222 -14.80 7.62 13.61
N ARG A 223 -15.67 6.65 13.74
CA ARG A 223 -16.10 6.15 15.06
C ARG A 223 -15.03 5.31 15.73
N GLY A 224 -14.23 4.63 14.93
CA GLY A 224 -13.16 3.74 15.36
C GLY A 224 -12.67 2.86 14.22
N PHE A 225 -11.84 1.92 14.56
CA PHE A 225 -11.34 0.88 13.67
C PHE A 225 -11.04 -0.36 14.50
N ASN A 226 -11.07 -1.53 13.85
CA ASN A 226 -10.74 -2.80 14.46
C ASN A 226 -9.74 -3.53 13.57
N ARG A 227 -8.91 -4.39 14.18
CA ARG A 227 -8.15 -5.37 13.43
C ARG A 227 -9.03 -6.61 13.18
N LEU A 228 -8.89 -7.22 12.01
CA LEU A 228 -9.68 -8.38 11.60
C LEU A 228 -8.91 -9.70 11.78
N THR A 229 -7.69 -9.62 12.32
CA THR A 229 -6.84 -10.77 12.57
C THR A 229 -6.46 -10.84 14.03
N ASP A 230 -6.49 -12.05 14.62
CA ASP A 230 -5.97 -12.32 15.94
C ASP A 230 -4.53 -12.86 15.83
N GLY A 231 -3.63 -12.32 16.65
CA GLY A 231 -2.26 -12.80 16.76
C GLY A 231 -1.21 -12.00 15.98
N ASP A 232 0.04 -12.43 16.16
CA ASP A 232 1.24 -11.79 15.62
C ASP A 232 1.52 -12.17 14.16
N ASN A 233 0.88 -13.22 13.69
CA ASN A 233 1.05 -13.76 12.35
C ASN A 233 -0.10 -13.33 11.45
N THR A 234 0.24 -12.63 10.38
CA THR A 234 -0.66 -12.34 9.25
C THR A 234 -1.10 -13.61 8.49
N GLU A 235 -0.64 -14.78 8.95
CA GLU A 235 -0.90 -16.07 8.27
C GLU A 235 -2.30 -16.62 8.52
N VAL A 236 -2.96 -16.20 9.60
CA VAL A 236 -4.33 -16.65 9.88
C VAL A 236 -5.30 -15.50 9.66
N LEU A 237 -5.86 -15.45 8.45
CA LEU A 237 -6.92 -14.51 8.11
C LEU A 237 -8.27 -15.08 8.55
N ASP A 238 -9.00 -14.33 9.38
CA ASP A 238 -10.40 -14.62 9.63
C ASP A 238 -11.26 -14.13 8.45
N LEU A 239 -11.45 -15.00 7.47
CA LEU A 239 -12.26 -14.71 6.29
C LEU A 239 -13.71 -14.41 6.63
N TYR A 240 -14.23 -14.96 7.72
CA TYR A 240 -15.60 -14.70 8.14
C TYR A 240 -15.73 -13.27 8.69
N ALA A 241 -14.80 -12.84 9.55
CA ALA A 241 -14.74 -11.47 10.05
C ALA A 241 -14.62 -10.44 8.89
N ILE A 242 -13.75 -10.72 7.91
CA ILE A 242 -13.59 -9.88 6.71
C ILE A 242 -14.90 -9.77 5.92
N LYS A 243 -15.55 -10.90 5.64
CA LYS A 243 -16.82 -10.93 4.90
C LYS A 243 -17.93 -10.19 5.64
N GLN A 244 -18.01 -10.38 6.95
CA GLN A 244 -19.02 -9.71 7.77
C GLN A 244 -18.79 -8.20 7.82
N HIS A 245 -17.54 -7.77 7.95
CA HIS A 245 -17.16 -6.36 7.94
C HIS A 245 -17.52 -5.68 6.60
N LEU A 246 -17.19 -6.31 5.49
CA LEU A 246 -17.59 -5.85 4.15
C LEU A 246 -19.11 -5.81 3.98
N ALA A 247 -19.86 -6.79 4.53
CA ALA A 247 -21.31 -6.83 4.46
C ALA A 247 -21.98 -5.68 5.22
N GLN A 248 -21.30 -5.14 6.23
CA GLN A 248 -21.73 -3.94 6.96
C GLN A 248 -21.42 -2.63 6.19
N GLY A 249 -20.81 -2.72 5.03
CA GLY A 249 -20.45 -1.58 4.18
C GLY A 249 -19.12 -0.92 4.55
N ALA A 250 -18.30 -1.57 5.39
CA ALA A 250 -16.99 -1.08 5.78
C ALA A 250 -15.89 -1.72 4.90
N PRO A 251 -15.01 -0.94 4.28
CA PRO A 251 -13.89 -1.47 3.51
C PRO A 251 -12.82 -2.08 4.43
N VAL A 252 -12.08 -3.03 3.87
CA VAL A 252 -10.98 -3.74 4.53
C VAL A 252 -9.68 -3.44 3.77
#